data_b9960cfd87470501f6897aaa9077cec1
#
_entry.id   b9960cfd87470501f6897aaa9077cec1
#
_cell.length_a   1.000
_cell.length_b   1.000
_cell.length_c   1.000
_cell.angle_alpha   90.00
_cell.angle_beta   90.00
_cell.angle_gamma   90.00
#
_symmetry.space_group_name_H-M   'P 1'
#
loop_
_entity.id
_entity.type
_entity.pdbx_description
1 polymer ?
#
loop_
_entity_poly.entity_id
_entity_poly.type
_entity_poly.pdbx_seq_one_letter_code
_entity_poly.pdbx_strand_id
1 'polypeptide(L)'
;MAFLRSVSCLAAAVFAVGTGIGLPTAAGEPNAAPAACPYKVSTPPAVDSSEVPAAGEPPLPLVVPPTPVGGNALGGCGIITAPGSAPAPGDVSAEAWLVADLDSGAVIAARDPHGRHRPASVIKVLVAMASINTLTLNKSVAGTADDAAVEGTKVGVNTGGTYTVNQLLHGLLMHSGNDAAYALARQLGGMPAALEKINLLAAKLGGRDTRVATPSGLDGPGMSTSAYDIGLFYRYAWQNPVFADIVATRTFDFPGHGDHPGYELENDNQLLYNYPGALGGKTGYTDDAGQTFVGAANRDGRRLMTGLLHGTRQPIPPWEQAAHLLDYGFNTPAGTQIGTLIEPDPSLMSTDRNPADRQRVDPQAAARISAADALPVRVGVAVIGALIVFGLIMVARAMNRRPQH
;
A
#
# COMPACT_ATOMS: atom_id res chain seq x y z
N MET A 1 -0.44 77.58 -13.26
CA MET A 1 0.45 78.33 -12.32
C MET A 1 1.62 77.39 -12.04
N ALA A 2 2.69 77.39 -12.79
CA ALA A 2 3.85 78.25 -12.79
C ALA A 2 4.55 78.30 -11.44
N PHE A 3 5.71 77.69 -11.33
CA PHE A 3 6.99 78.34 -11.14
C PHE A 3 8.17 77.40 -11.27
N LEU A 4 8.96 77.74 -12.26
CA LEU A 4 10.37 77.44 -12.52
C LEU A 4 11.31 78.00 -11.44
N ARG A 5 12.50 77.44 -11.30
CA ARG A 5 13.86 78.07 -11.34
C ARG A 5 14.91 77.05 -10.94
N SER A 6 15.75 76.66 -11.80
CA SER A 6 17.01 77.27 -12.34
C SER A 6 18.24 77.00 -11.45
N VAL A 7 19.13 76.15 -11.91
CA VAL A 7 20.50 76.36 -12.37
C VAL A 7 21.58 76.69 -11.33
N SER A 8 22.63 75.86 -11.26
CA SER A 8 23.97 76.35 -11.45
C SER A 8 25.02 75.20 -11.60
N CYS A 9 25.70 75.23 -12.66
CA CYS A 9 26.94 74.49 -12.95
C CYS A 9 28.09 74.99 -12.10
N LEU A 10 29.01 74.09 -11.66
CA LEU A 10 30.42 74.42 -11.53
C LEU A 10 31.24 73.18 -11.88
N ALA A 11 32.12 73.40 -12.87
CA ALA A 11 33.15 72.46 -13.27
C ALA A 11 34.46 72.71 -12.51
N ALA A 12 35.16 71.65 -12.14
CA ALA A 12 36.64 71.73 -11.98
C ALA A 12 37.30 70.34 -11.88
N ALA A 13 38.19 70.17 -12.83
CA ALA A 13 39.57 69.65 -12.73
C ALA A 13 39.80 68.12 -12.46
N VAL A 14 40.39 67.56 -13.46
CA VAL A 14 41.04 66.26 -13.61
C VAL A 14 42.30 66.18 -12.72
N PHE A 15 42.43 65.06 -11.98
CA PHE A 15 43.72 64.48 -11.60
C PHE A 15 43.71 63.00 -11.86
N ALA A 16 44.45 62.53 -12.84
CA ALA A 16 44.71 61.12 -13.08
C ALA A 16 45.81 60.62 -12.12
N VAL A 17 45.52 59.68 -11.29
CA VAL A 17 46.51 58.83 -10.62
C VAL A 17 46.12 57.36 -10.91
N GLY A 18 46.99 56.74 -11.70
CA GLY A 18 46.87 55.32 -12.01
C GLY A 18 47.25 54.49 -10.80
N THR A 19 46.35 53.66 -10.40
CA THR A 19 46.58 52.50 -9.47
C THR A 19 45.90 51.29 -10.04
N GLY A 20 46.62 50.16 -10.06
CA GLY A 20 46.30 48.93 -10.71
C GLY A 20 44.94 48.38 -10.24
N ILE A 21 44.13 47.95 -11.21
CA ILE A 21 42.87 47.28 -11.03
C ILE A 21 43.19 45.81 -10.74
N GLY A 22 43.21 45.45 -9.46
CA GLY A 22 43.00 44.06 -9.05
C GLY A 22 41.54 43.71 -9.27
N LEU A 23 41.27 42.79 -10.21
CA LEU A 23 39.95 42.20 -10.38
C LEU A 23 39.52 41.52 -9.07
N PRO A 24 38.31 41.79 -8.57
CA PRO A 24 37.80 41.03 -7.45
C PRO A 24 37.60 39.58 -7.94
N THR A 25 38.33 38.63 -7.34
CA THR A 25 37.98 37.21 -7.39
C THR A 25 36.58 37.09 -6.83
N ALA A 26 35.64 36.65 -7.68
CA ALA A 26 34.31 36.27 -7.23
C ALA A 26 34.49 35.21 -6.14
N ALA A 27 34.22 35.59 -4.89
CA ALA A 27 34.05 34.64 -3.83
C ALA A 27 32.84 33.77 -4.24
N GLY A 28 33.11 32.50 -4.54
CA GLY A 28 32.05 31.54 -4.78
C GLY A 28 31.09 31.58 -3.58
N GLU A 29 29.81 31.73 -3.86
CA GLU A 29 28.78 31.59 -2.83
C GLU A 29 29.03 30.27 -2.08
N PRO A 30 29.00 30.28 -0.74
CA PRO A 30 29.11 29.04 0.01
C PRO A 30 27.99 28.11 -0.49
N ASN A 31 28.37 26.93 -0.97
CA ASN A 31 27.43 25.88 -1.34
C ASN A 31 26.41 25.78 -0.20
N ALA A 32 25.19 26.22 -0.44
CA ALA A 32 24.09 26.02 0.50
C ALA A 32 24.04 24.50 0.79
N ALA A 33 24.16 24.13 2.08
CA ALA A 33 24.01 22.76 2.46
C ALA A 33 22.72 22.22 1.82
N PRO A 34 22.73 21.02 1.22
CA PRO A 34 21.53 20.48 0.59
C PRO A 34 20.40 20.55 1.59
N ALA A 35 19.27 21.13 1.17
CA ALA A 35 18.10 21.24 2.03
C ALA A 35 17.79 19.86 2.62
N ALA A 36 17.60 19.80 3.96
CA ALA A 36 17.29 18.55 4.61
C ALA A 36 15.99 17.97 4.01
N CYS A 37 15.99 16.68 3.67
CA CYS A 37 14.80 16.01 3.14
C CYS A 37 13.64 16.18 4.11
N PRO A 38 12.43 16.54 3.65
CA PRO A 38 11.27 16.61 4.53
C PRO A 38 11.00 15.23 5.14
N TYR A 39 10.52 15.24 6.38
CA TYR A 39 10.08 14.04 7.10
C TYR A 39 11.11 12.89 7.23
N LYS A 40 12.40 13.19 7.11
CA LYS A 40 13.45 12.16 7.26
C LYS A 40 13.56 11.62 8.69
N VAL A 41 13.20 12.41 9.68
CA VAL A 41 13.31 12.06 11.11
C VAL A 41 11.97 11.73 11.73
N SER A 42 10.93 12.48 11.39
CA SER A 42 9.57 12.33 11.93
C SER A 42 8.53 12.44 10.83
N THR A 43 7.35 11.92 11.06
CA THR A 43 6.16 12.10 10.20
C THR A 43 5.72 13.58 10.19
N PRO A 44 4.89 13.99 9.21
CA PRO A 44 4.18 15.27 9.28
C PRO A 44 3.50 15.48 10.63
N PRO A 45 3.27 16.73 11.10
CA PRO A 45 2.49 16.97 12.30
C PRO A 45 1.12 16.29 12.26
N ALA A 46 0.69 15.70 13.38
CA ALA A 46 -0.65 15.13 13.49
C ALA A 46 -1.73 16.22 13.42
N VAL A 47 -2.87 15.91 12.79
CA VAL A 47 -4.02 16.83 12.71
C VAL A 47 -4.91 16.76 13.95
N ASP A 48 -4.76 15.71 14.76
CA ASP A 48 -5.53 15.49 15.98
C ASP A 48 -4.67 14.91 17.13
N SER A 49 -5.29 14.40 18.19
CA SER A 49 -4.63 13.85 19.36
C SER A 49 -4.44 12.33 19.34
N SER A 50 -4.68 11.64 18.23
CA SER A 50 -4.61 10.19 18.11
C SER A 50 -3.22 9.61 18.43
N GLU A 51 -2.18 10.40 18.20
CA GLU A 51 -0.77 10.04 18.49
C GLU A 51 -0.30 10.42 19.88
N VAL A 52 -1.13 11.08 20.68
CA VAL A 52 -0.81 11.39 22.07
C VAL A 52 -0.95 10.10 22.90
N PRO A 53 0.12 9.62 23.56
CA PRO A 53 0.01 8.44 24.38
C PRO A 53 -1.00 8.62 25.52
N ALA A 54 -1.81 7.60 25.80
CA ALA A 54 -2.73 7.61 26.95
C ALA A 54 -2.00 7.72 28.28
N ALA A 55 -0.73 7.31 28.33
CA ALA A 55 0.16 7.44 29.49
C ALA A 55 1.64 7.41 29.04
N GLY A 56 2.51 8.07 29.76
CA GLY A 56 3.95 8.12 29.49
C GLY A 56 4.33 9.13 28.41
N GLU A 57 5.59 9.08 27.99
CA GLU A 57 6.15 9.94 26.96
C GLU A 57 5.95 9.33 25.56
N PRO A 58 5.82 10.16 24.51
CA PRO A 58 5.83 9.68 23.14
C PRO A 58 7.10 8.88 22.83
N PRO A 59 7.02 7.83 22.02
CA PRO A 59 8.20 7.06 21.66
C PRO A 59 9.18 7.94 20.86
N LEU A 60 10.46 7.80 21.16
CA LEU A 60 11.50 8.54 20.42
C LEU A 60 11.43 8.21 18.92
N PRO A 61 11.75 9.17 18.03
CA PRO A 61 11.87 8.92 16.61
C PRO A 61 12.81 7.75 16.31
N LEU A 62 12.51 6.99 15.26
CA LEU A 62 13.39 5.93 14.79
C LEU A 62 14.73 6.51 14.35
N VAL A 63 15.81 5.77 14.62
CA VAL A 63 17.16 6.19 14.19
C VAL A 63 17.23 6.22 12.67
N VAL A 64 17.72 7.33 12.12
CA VAL A 64 18.01 7.44 10.69
C VAL A 64 19.34 6.73 10.41
N PRO A 65 19.38 5.73 9.52
CA PRO A 65 20.64 5.07 9.18
C PRO A 65 21.66 6.07 8.60
N PRO A 66 22.95 5.94 8.96
CA PRO A 66 24.01 6.84 8.45
C PRO A 66 24.22 6.70 6.94
N THR A 67 23.88 5.53 6.39
CA THR A 67 23.88 5.25 4.95
C THR A 67 22.47 4.88 4.53
N PRO A 68 21.92 5.48 3.44
CA PRO A 68 20.58 5.15 2.96
C PRO A 68 20.46 3.66 2.63
N VAL A 69 19.39 3.04 3.11
CA VAL A 69 19.11 1.63 2.79
C VAL A 69 18.76 1.52 1.30
N GLY A 70 19.28 0.50 0.64
CA GLY A 70 18.99 0.25 -0.77
C GLY A 70 19.84 1.04 -1.78
N GLY A 71 20.72 1.93 -1.31
CA GLY A 71 21.67 2.63 -2.15
C GLY A 71 21.70 4.14 -1.95
N ASN A 72 22.86 4.75 -2.26
CA ASN A 72 23.11 6.17 -1.97
C ASN A 72 22.12 7.13 -2.67
N ALA A 73 21.69 6.81 -3.88
CA ALA A 73 20.72 7.66 -4.60
C ALA A 73 19.38 7.76 -3.87
N LEU A 74 18.96 6.69 -3.17
CA LEU A 74 17.71 6.68 -2.42
C LEU A 74 17.74 7.57 -1.15
N GLY A 75 18.91 8.07 -0.76
CA GLY A 75 19.04 9.09 0.29
C GLY A 75 18.72 10.51 -0.16
N GLY A 76 18.48 10.72 -1.46
CA GLY A 76 18.09 12.01 -2.02
C GLY A 76 16.68 12.43 -1.66
N CYS A 77 16.38 13.74 -1.90
CA CYS A 77 15.05 14.32 -1.70
C CYS A 77 14.38 14.58 -3.06
N GLY A 78 13.05 14.68 -3.03
CA GLY A 78 12.27 14.92 -4.24
C GLY A 78 12.28 13.71 -5.18
N ILE A 79 12.02 13.96 -6.46
CA ILE A 79 11.96 12.91 -7.49
C ILE A 79 13.37 12.45 -7.86
N ILE A 80 13.59 11.15 -7.79
CA ILE A 80 14.85 10.48 -8.11
C ILE A 80 14.58 9.51 -9.26
N THR A 81 15.27 9.75 -10.39
CA THR A 81 15.22 8.91 -11.60
C THR A 81 16.64 8.65 -12.11
N ALA A 82 16.83 7.63 -12.92
CA ALA A 82 18.10 7.41 -13.57
C ALA A 82 18.42 8.52 -14.61
N PRO A 83 19.69 8.87 -14.82
CA PRO A 83 20.05 9.85 -15.83
C PRO A 83 19.49 9.49 -17.22
N GLY A 84 18.88 10.47 -17.88
CA GLY A 84 18.28 10.29 -19.22
C GLY A 84 16.89 9.62 -19.22
N SER A 85 16.31 9.29 -18.06
CA SER A 85 14.93 8.83 -17.98
C SER A 85 13.93 9.93 -18.35
N ALA A 86 12.76 9.52 -18.84
CA ALA A 86 11.63 10.44 -19.02
C ALA A 86 11.24 11.09 -17.67
N PRO A 87 10.61 12.27 -17.69
CA PRO A 87 10.03 12.86 -16.49
C PRO A 87 9.02 11.92 -15.84
N ALA A 88 9.02 11.86 -14.51
CA ALA A 88 7.98 11.16 -13.76
C ALA A 88 6.61 11.83 -13.96
N PRO A 89 5.48 11.10 -13.83
CA PRO A 89 4.14 11.66 -13.95
C PRO A 89 3.91 12.84 -13.01
N GLY A 90 3.36 13.94 -13.56
CA GLY A 90 3.14 15.20 -12.81
C GLY A 90 1.83 15.24 -12.03
N ASP A 91 0.96 14.28 -12.23
CA ASP A 91 -0.38 14.16 -11.61
C ASP A 91 -0.41 13.23 -10.38
N VAL A 92 0.74 12.78 -9.93
CA VAL A 92 0.91 12.04 -8.68
C VAL A 92 0.99 13.00 -7.51
N SER A 93 -0.06 13.06 -6.69
CA SER A 93 -0.13 13.93 -5.51
C SER A 93 0.61 13.37 -4.30
N ALA A 94 0.96 12.08 -4.29
CA ALA A 94 1.67 11.45 -3.18
C ALA A 94 3.01 12.15 -2.89
N GLU A 95 3.24 12.48 -1.62
CA GLU A 95 4.48 13.14 -1.19
C GLU A 95 5.68 12.19 -1.22
N ALA A 96 5.46 10.91 -0.91
CA ALA A 96 6.46 9.87 -1.09
C ALA A 96 5.91 8.71 -1.92
N TRP A 97 6.71 8.24 -2.86
CA TRP A 97 6.35 7.08 -3.68
C TRP A 97 7.59 6.35 -4.20
N LEU A 98 7.38 5.12 -4.66
CA LEU A 98 8.42 4.27 -5.21
C LEU A 98 7.82 3.40 -6.33
N VAL A 99 8.60 3.17 -7.39
CA VAL A 99 8.35 2.15 -8.42
C VAL A 99 9.49 1.16 -8.41
N ALA A 100 9.18 -0.13 -8.27
CA ALA A 100 10.20 -1.17 -8.23
C ALA A 100 9.76 -2.43 -8.99
N ASP A 101 10.75 -3.19 -9.42
CA ASP A 101 10.56 -4.51 -9.99
C ASP A 101 10.38 -5.53 -8.86
N LEU A 102 9.26 -6.27 -8.89
CA LEU A 102 8.90 -7.25 -7.84
C LEU A 102 9.88 -8.43 -7.77
N ASP A 103 10.44 -8.82 -8.91
CA ASP A 103 11.30 -10.00 -8.99
C ASP A 103 12.71 -9.68 -8.53
N SER A 104 13.35 -8.69 -9.17
CA SER A 104 14.72 -8.32 -8.87
C SER A 104 14.88 -7.41 -7.66
N GLY A 105 13.83 -6.69 -7.26
CA GLY A 105 13.89 -5.64 -6.25
C GLY A 105 14.52 -4.34 -6.76
N ALA A 106 14.84 -4.21 -8.06
CA ALA A 106 15.39 -2.98 -8.63
C ALA A 106 14.41 -1.82 -8.48
N VAL A 107 14.82 -0.73 -7.83
CA VAL A 107 14.05 0.50 -7.70
C VAL A 107 14.29 1.34 -8.97
N ILE A 108 13.22 1.59 -9.73
CA ILE A 108 13.26 2.26 -11.03
C ILE A 108 13.22 3.77 -10.85
N ALA A 109 12.35 4.26 -10.00
CA ALA A 109 12.18 5.66 -9.67
C ALA A 109 11.54 5.79 -8.29
N ALA A 110 11.73 6.94 -7.64
CA ALA A 110 11.15 7.24 -6.35
C ALA A 110 10.98 8.75 -6.15
N ARG A 111 10.16 9.13 -5.19
CA ARG A 111 10.11 10.44 -4.59
C ARG A 111 10.19 10.28 -3.08
N ASP A 112 11.13 10.96 -2.45
CA ASP A 112 11.35 10.92 -0.99
C ASP A 112 11.22 9.49 -0.39
N PRO A 113 11.94 8.48 -0.93
CA PRO A 113 11.68 7.07 -0.62
C PRO A 113 11.83 6.71 0.86
N HIS A 114 12.64 7.46 1.61
CA HIS A 114 12.83 7.33 3.06
C HIS A 114 12.16 8.47 3.85
N GLY A 115 11.29 9.25 3.21
CA GLY A 115 10.41 10.20 3.91
C GLY A 115 9.41 9.42 4.78
N ARG A 116 9.35 9.77 6.08
CA ARG A 116 8.47 9.10 7.05
C ARG A 116 7.07 9.65 6.98
N HIS A 117 6.13 8.78 6.72
CA HIS A 117 4.70 9.07 6.67
C HIS A 117 3.93 8.00 7.44
N ARG A 118 2.69 8.30 7.80
CA ARG A 118 1.79 7.31 8.38
C ARG A 118 1.30 6.36 7.29
N PRO A 119 1.27 5.06 7.56
CA PRO A 119 0.91 4.07 6.55
C PRO A 119 -0.59 3.96 6.28
N ALA A 120 -1.45 4.38 7.22
CA ALA A 120 -2.83 3.95 7.22
C ALA A 120 -2.94 2.42 7.03
N SER A 121 -3.99 1.95 6.34
CA SER A 121 -4.24 0.52 6.18
C SER A 121 -3.27 -0.23 5.27
N VAL A 122 -2.30 0.42 4.59
CA VAL A 122 -1.28 -0.33 3.84
C VAL A 122 -0.37 -1.14 4.76
N ILE A 123 -0.28 -0.78 6.06
CA ILE A 123 0.46 -1.56 7.06
C ILE A 123 -0.12 -2.97 7.29
N LYS A 124 -1.38 -3.20 6.91
CA LYS A 124 -2.04 -4.50 7.00
C LYS A 124 -1.34 -5.59 6.17
N VAL A 125 -0.50 -5.22 5.23
CA VAL A 125 0.41 -6.14 4.55
C VAL A 125 1.31 -6.87 5.56
N LEU A 126 1.90 -6.14 6.51
CA LEU A 126 2.69 -6.75 7.59
C LEU A 126 1.85 -7.60 8.55
N VAL A 127 0.65 -7.14 8.88
CA VAL A 127 -0.28 -7.90 9.75
C VAL A 127 -0.65 -9.22 9.10
N ALA A 128 -0.97 -9.20 7.80
CA ALA A 128 -1.26 -10.40 7.01
C ALA A 128 -0.06 -11.36 7.03
N MET A 129 1.15 -10.87 6.76
CA MET A 129 2.34 -11.71 6.72
C MET A 129 2.71 -12.26 8.09
N ALA A 130 2.59 -11.48 9.17
CA ALA A 130 2.77 -11.98 10.53
C ALA A 130 1.78 -13.11 10.85
N SER A 131 0.51 -12.95 10.40
CA SER A 131 -0.53 -13.95 10.59
C SER A 131 -0.28 -15.21 9.76
N ILE A 132 0.02 -15.08 8.46
CA ILE A 132 0.32 -16.21 7.56
C ILE A 132 1.56 -16.99 8.05
N ASN A 133 2.56 -16.27 8.55
CA ASN A 133 3.79 -16.89 9.05
C ASN A 133 3.61 -17.64 10.38
N THR A 134 2.58 -17.31 11.17
CA THR A 134 2.43 -17.79 12.55
C THR A 134 1.21 -18.70 12.74
N LEU A 135 0.13 -18.46 12.02
CA LEU A 135 -1.16 -19.10 12.24
C LEU A 135 -1.49 -20.10 11.14
N THR A 136 -2.24 -21.15 11.51
CA THR A 136 -2.82 -22.09 10.53
C THR A 136 -4.04 -21.43 9.87
N LEU A 137 -4.12 -21.43 8.55
CA LEU A 137 -5.19 -20.75 7.78
C LEU A 137 -6.60 -21.25 8.14
N ASN A 138 -6.75 -22.55 8.45
CA ASN A 138 -8.04 -23.14 8.82
C ASN A 138 -8.36 -23.03 10.32
N LYS A 139 -7.48 -22.37 11.11
CA LYS A 139 -7.75 -22.14 12.53
C LYS A 139 -9.04 -21.35 12.70
N SER A 140 -9.96 -21.87 13.48
CA SER A 140 -11.21 -21.22 13.84
C SER A 140 -10.99 -20.13 14.89
N VAL A 141 -11.58 -18.97 14.67
CA VAL A 141 -11.50 -17.77 15.50
C VAL A 141 -12.91 -17.28 15.79
N ALA A 142 -13.31 -17.29 17.05
CA ALA A 142 -14.57 -16.65 17.44
C ALA A 142 -14.40 -15.13 17.44
N GLY A 143 -15.35 -14.43 16.83
CA GLY A 143 -15.44 -12.98 16.92
C GLY A 143 -15.83 -12.52 18.33
N THR A 144 -15.40 -11.33 18.70
CA THR A 144 -15.68 -10.73 20.02
C THR A 144 -16.31 -9.36 19.89
N ALA A 145 -16.89 -8.85 20.99
CA ALA A 145 -17.41 -7.49 21.04
C ALA A 145 -16.29 -6.45 20.90
N ASP A 146 -15.09 -6.76 21.40
CA ASP A 146 -13.92 -5.88 21.26
C ASP A 146 -13.46 -5.78 19.79
N ASP A 147 -13.50 -6.89 19.02
CA ASP A 147 -13.22 -6.87 17.58
C ASP A 147 -14.23 -5.95 16.86
N ALA A 148 -15.52 -6.05 17.21
CA ALA A 148 -16.59 -5.24 16.61
C ALA A 148 -16.55 -3.75 17.02
N ALA A 149 -16.00 -3.44 18.20
CA ALA A 149 -15.97 -2.08 18.75
C ALA A 149 -14.90 -1.19 18.10
N VAL A 150 -13.94 -1.76 17.35
CA VAL A 150 -12.87 -0.97 16.72
C VAL A 150 -13.43 0.06 15.75
N GLU A 151 -12.74 1.19 15.62
CA GLU A 151 -13.11 2.27 14.71
C GLU A 151 -12.76 1.93 13.25
N GLY A 152 -13.38 2.67 12.32
CA GLY A 152 -13.10 2.65 10.89
C GLY A 152 -13.78 1.50 10.15
N THR A 153 -13.19 1.06 9.05
CA THR A 153 -13.75 0.04 8.15
C THR A 153 -13.86 -1.32 8.82
N LYS A 154 -14.97 -2.01 8.64
CA LYS A 154 -15.26 -3.33 9.24
C LYS A 154 -15.83 -4.27 8.19
N VAL A 155 -15.60 -5.56 8.41
CA VAL A 155 -16.16 -6.66 7.61
C VAL A 155 -17.17 -7.52 8.39
N GLY A 156 -17.56 -7.10 9.59
CA GLY A 156 -18.59 -7.75 10.39
C GLY A 156 -18.07 -8.87 11.30
N VAL A 157 -16.80 -8.81 11.71
CA VAL A 157 -16.30 -9.71 12.76
C VAL A 157 -16.92 -9.31 14.10
N ASN A 158 -17.76 -10.19 14.67
CA ASN A 158 -18.53 -9.88 15.87
C ASN A 158 -18.81 -11.12 16.71
N THR A 159 -19.33 -10.92 17.93
CA THR A 159 -19.83 -11.96 18.82
C THR A 159 -20.90 -12.80 18.11
N GLY A 160 -20.82 -14.11 18.28
CA GLY A 160 -21.68 -15.10 17.60
C GLY A 160 -21.18 -15.52 16.22
N GLY A 161 -20.19 -14.83 15.66
CA GLY A 161 -19.50 -15.23 14.44
C GLY A 161 -18.31 -16.15 14.74
N THR A 162 -18.03 -17.04 13.80
CA THR A 162 -16.83 -17.89 13.80
C THR A 162 -16.20 -17.84 12.43
N TYR A 163 -14.93 -17.46 12.39
CA TYR A 163 -14.18 -17.19 11.17
C TYR A 163 -12.92 -18.04 11.13
N THR A 164 -12.48 -18.46 9.96
CA THR A 164 -11.13 -18.98 9.80
C THR A 164 -10.11 -17.85 9.69
N VAL A 165 -8.85 -18.13 9.99
CA VAL A 165 -7.76 -17.16 9.74
C VAL A 165 -7.76 -16.73 8.27
N ASN A 166 -8.01 -17.65 7.33
CA ASN A 166 -8.12 -17.35 5.91
C ASN A 166 -9.22 -16.34 5.59
N GLN A 167 -10.41 -16.50 6.17
CA GLN A 167 -11.53 -15.56 6.01
C GLN A 167 -11.18 -14.18 6.60
N LEU A 168 -10.56 -14.15 7.78
CA LEU A 168 -10.09 -12.88 8.37
C LEU A 168 -9.04 -12.19 7.50
N LEU A 169 -8.14 -12.94 6.85
CA LEU A 169 -7.16 -12.39 5.91
C LEU A 169 -7.82 -11.80 4.66
N HIS A 170 -8.89 -12.42 4.12
CA HIS A 170 -9.68 -11.82 3.03
C HIS A 170 -10.34 -10.52 3.49
N GLY A 171 -11.00 -10.50 4.64
CA GLY A 171 -11.56 -9.27 5.20
C GLY A 171 -10.53 -8.17 5.44
N LEU A 172 -9.33 -8.55 5.91
CA LEU A 172 -8.22 -7.64 6.17
C LEU A 172 -7.68 -6.99 4.88
N LEU A 173 -7.42 -7.78 3.85
CA LEU A 173 -6.70 -7.33 2.65
C LEU A 173 -7.62 -6.79 1.56
N MET A 174 -8.79 -7.42 1.35
CA MET A 174 -9.71 -7.02 0.29
C MET A 174 -10.51 -5.76 0.65
N HIS A 175 -10.98 -5.68 1.91
CA HIS A 175 -11.87 -4.58 2.32
C HIS A 175 -11.36 -3.82 3.54
N SER A 176 -10.12 -4.03 3.92
CA SER A 176 -9.47 -3.24 4.98
C SER A 176 -10.09 -3.39 6.38
N GLY A 177 -10.75 -4.52 6.71
CA GLY A 177 -11.44 -4.74 7.98
C GLY A 177 -10.53 -4.51 9.20
N ASN A 178 -10.84 -3.50 10.02
CA ASN A 178 -10.13 -3.23 11.26
C ASN A 178 -10.49 -4.27 12.31
N ASP A 179 -11.74 -4.71 12.34
CA ASP A 179 -12.23 -5.83 13.14
C ASP A 179 -11.48 -7.14 12.84
N ALA A 180 -11.23 -7.44 11.57
CA ALA A 180 -10.41 -8.58 11.17
C ALA A 180 -8.95 -8.41 11.60
N ALA A 181 -8.38 -7.19 11.55
CA ALA A 181 -7.02 -6.90 12.02
C ALA A 181 -6.87 -7.17 13.52
N TYR A 182 -7.86 -6.75 14.33
CA TYR A 182 -7.86 -6.96 15.78
C TYR A 182 -8.07 -8.43 16.14
N ALA A 183 -8.98 -9.12 15.44
CA ALA A 183 -9.17 -10.56 15.62
C ALA A 183 -7.88 -11.35 15.33
N LEU A 184 -7.15 -11.01 14.25
CA LEU A 184 -5.85 -11.62 13.94
C LEU A 184 -4.79 -11.26 14.97
N ALA A 185 -4.70 -10.01 15.41
CA ALA A 185 -3.76 -9.58 16.44
C ALA A 185 -3.97 -10.34 17.76
N ARG A 186 -5.24 -10.57 18.14
CA ARG A 186 -5.59 -11.41 19.29
C ARG A 186 -5.07 -12.84 19.14
N GLN A 187 -5.10 -13.42 17.93
CA GLN A 187 -4.55 -14.75 17.66
C GLN A 187 -3.03 -14.79 17.66
N LEU A 188 -2.35 -13.68 17.42
CA LEU A 188 -0.91 -13.54 17.51
C LEU A 188 -0.38 -13.43 18.95
N GLY A 189 -1.24 -13.49 19.95
CA GLY A 189 -0.90 -13.47 21.38
C GLY A 189 -1.42 -12.24 22.13
N GLY A 190 -2.41 -11.56 21.57
CA GLY A 190 -2.93 -10.29 22.09
C GLY A 190 -2.19 -9.09 21.54
N MET A 191 -2.71 -7.89 21.81
CA MET A 191 -2.23 -6.66 21.17
C MET A 191 -0.73 -6.40 21.36
N PRO A 192 -0.15 -6.46 22.60
CA PRO A 192 1.28 -6.21 22.76
C PRO A 192 2.16 -7.19 21.99
N ALA A 193 1.88 -8.49 22.09
CA ALA A 193 2.66 -9.53 21.41
C ALA A 193 2.50 -9.47 19.88
N ALA A 194 1.31 -9.09 19.39
CA ALA A 194 1.08 -8.90 17.97
C ALA A 194 1.92 -7.74 17.42
N LEU A 195 1.88 -6.59 18.08
CA LEU A 195 2.67 -5.42 17.67
C LEU A 195 4.17 -5.70 17.73
N GLU A 196 4.65 -6.41 18.75
CA GLU A 196 6.05 -6.85 18.83
C GLU A 196 6.44 -7.71 17.62
N LYS A 197 5.63 -8.75 17.30
CA LYS A 197 5.87 -9.63 16.16
C LYS A 197 5.86 -8.89 14.82
N ILE A 198 4.91 -7.96 14.63
CA ILE A 198 4.78 -7.18 13.40
C ILE A 198 5.97 -6.23 13.24
N ASN A 199 6.37 -5.54 14.31
CA ASN A 199 7.54 -4.66 14.29
C ASN A 199 8.85 -5.44 14.11
N LEU A 200 8.98 -6.63 14.71
CA LEU A 200 10.12 -7.51 14.48
C LEU A 200 10.19 -7.99 13.01
N LEU A 201 9.04 -8.33 12.43
CA LEU A 201 8.95 -8.67 11.01
C LEU A 201 9.40 -7.50 10.14
N ALA A 202 8.89 -6.29 10.38
CA ALA A 202 9.32 -5.09 9.65
C ALA A 202 10.84 -4.89 9.72
N ALA A 203 11.43 -5.01 10.92
CA ALA A 203 12.87 -4.86 11.13
C ALA A 203 13.69 -5.94 10.38
N LYS A 204 13.24 -7.19 10.38
CA LYS A 204 13.87 -8.31 9.66
C LYS A 204 13.75 -8.18 8.13
N LEU A 205 12.72 -7.50 7.64
CA LEU A 205 12.58 -7.14 6.24
C LEU A 205 13.46 -5.94 5.84
N GLY A 206 14.14 -5.32 6.80
CA GLY A 206 14.98 -4.15 6.56
C GLY A 206 14.27 -2.80 6.66
N GLY A 207 13.00 -2.79 7.10
CA GLY A 207 12.22 -1.57 7.32
C GLY A 207 12.77 -0.74 8.48
N ARG A 208 13.49 0.33 8.18
CA ARG A 208 14.14 1.20 9.16
C ARG A 208 13.33 2.45 9.50
N ASP A 209 12.34 2.76 8.69
CA ASP A 209 11.46 3.91 8.84
C ASP A 209 10.09 3.50 9.40
N THR A 210 9.91 2.21 9.73
CA THR A 210 8.61 1.67 10.13
C THR A 210 8.52 1.36 11.61
N ARG A 211 7.48 1.91 12.23
CA ARG A 211 6.93 1.52 13.54
C ARG A 211 5.43 1.33 13.42
N VAL A 212 4.96 0.18 13.83
CA VAL A 212 3.53 -0.18 13.86
C VAL A 212 3.00 0.05 15.26
N ALA A 213 2.09 1.01 15.43
CA ALA A 213 1.45 1.34 16.70
C ALA A 213 0.08 0.67 16.86
N THR A 214 -0.62 0.39 15.74
CA THR A 214 -1.91 -0.31 15.72
C THR A 214 -1.93 -1.35 14.59
N PRO A 215 -2.62 -2.49 14.73
CA PRO A 215 -2.71 -3.48 13.66
C PRO A 215 -3.65 -3.07 12.53
N SER A 216 -4.53 -2.11 12.77
CA SER A 216 -5.45 -1.58 11.76
C SER A 216 -4.80 -0.58 10.81
N GLY A 217 -3.74 0.09 11.26
CA GLY A 217 -3.16 1.23 10.57
C GLY A 217 -3.81 2.57 10.92
N LEU A 218 -4.74 2.59 11.88
CA LEU A 218 -5.17 3.82 12.53
C LEU A 218 -3.97 4.47 13.22
N ASP A 219 -3.97 5.78 13.26
CA ASP A 219 -2.88 6.56 13.80
C ASP A 219 -2.69 6.27 15.29
N GLY A 220 -1.47 6.36 15.76
CA GLY A 220 -1.09 6.07 17.13
C GLY A 220 0.35 6.49 17.42
N PRO A 221 0.75 6.53 18.68
CA PRO A 221 2.04 7.10 19.11
C PRO A 221 3.24 6.53 18.35
N GLY A 222 3.88 7.37 17.54
CA GLY A 222 5.05 7.03 16.75
C GLY A 222 4.80 6.14 15.53
N MET A 223 3.54 6.00 15.07
CA MET A 223 3.20 5.30 13.83
C MET A 223 3.96 5.91 12.65
N SER A 224 4.68 5.10 11.90
CA SER A 224 5.53 5.56 10.82
C SER A 224 5.83 4.45 9.83
N THR A 225 6.08 4.82 8.57
CA THR A 225 6.65 4.01 7.51
C THR A 225 7.30 4.90 6.45
N SER A 226 7.87 4.30 5.39
CA SER A 226 8.35 5.01 4.20
C SER A 226 7.91 4.27 2.93
N ALA A 227 7.96 4.93 1.78
CA ALA A 227 7.67 4.30 0.50
C ALA A 227 8.62 3.13 0.21
N TYR A 228 9.89 3.26 0.62
CA TYR A 228 10.88 2.20 0.52
C TYR A 228 10.51 0.98 1.38
N ASP A 229 10.14 1.21 2.64
CA ASP A 229 9.76 0.13 3.56
C ASP A 229 8.50 -0.61 3.09
N ILE A 230 7.47 0.13 2.61
CA ILE A 230 6.28 -0.47 2.00
C ILE A 230 6.66 -1.33 0.78
N GLY A 231 7.63 -0.87 -0.02
CA GLY A 231 8.18 -1.65 -1.12
C GLY A 231 8.78 -2.99 -0.67
N LEU A 232 9.59 -2.99 0.40
CA LEU A 232 10.15 -4.20 1.01
C LEU A 232 9.05 -5.16 1.47
N PHE A 233 8.06 -4.64 2.19
CA PHE A 233 6.99 -5.46 2.77
C PHE A 233 6.11 -6.08 1.71
N TYR A 234 5.75 -5.33 0.68
CA TYR A 234 4.90 -5.82 -0.39
C TYR A 234 5.65 -6.85 -1.28
N ARG A 235 6.93 -6.59 -1.62
CA ARG A 235 7.77 -7.54 -2.36
C ARG A 235 7.89 -8.87 -1.62
N TYR A 236 8.15 -8.84 -0.31
CA TYR A 236 8.18 -10.05 0.52
C TYR A 236 6.83 -10.77 0.57
N ALA A 237 5.76 -10.01 0.78
CA ALA A 237 4.42 -10.58 0.86
C ALA A 237 3.99 -11.23 -0.45
N TRP A 238 4.31 -10.62 -1.58
CA TRP A 238 4.00 -11.13 -2.91
C TRP A 238 4.63 -12.50 -3.22
N GLN A 239 5.77 -12.82 -2.62
CA GLN A 239 6.40 -14.14 -2.76
C GLN A 239 5.60 -15.26 -2.06
N ASN A 240 4.63 -14.91 -1.21
CA ASN A 240 3.77 -15.87 -0.56
C ASN A 240 2.49 -16.08 -1.39
N PRO A 241 2.21 -17.31 -1.87
CA PRO A 241 1.07 -17.57 -2.74
C PRO A 241 -0.28 -17.28 -2.08
N VAL A 242 -0.40 -17.44 -0.76
CA VAL A 242 -1.64 -17.12 -0.03
C VAL A 242 -1.92 -15.62 -0.07
N PHE A 243 -0.89 -14.80 0.16
CA PHE A 243 -1.04 -13.35 0.07
C PHE A 243 -1.39 -12.90 -1.35
N ALA A 244 -0.63 -13.41 -2.34
CA ALA A 244 -0.83 -13.07 -3.75
C ALA A 244 -2.24 -13.41 -4.23
N ASP A 245 -2.76 -14.58 -3.86
CA ASP A 245 -4.12 -15.02 -4.18
C ASP A 245 -5.18 -14.10 -3.57
N ILE A 246 -5.05 -13.79 -2.27
CA ILE A 246 -6.03 -12.93 -1.57
C ILE A 246 -6.09 -11.53 -2.17
N VAL A 247 -4.94 -10.87 -2.43
CA VAL A 247 -4.96 -9.50 -2.96
C VAL A 247 -5.42 -9.43 -4.42
N ALA A 248 -5.36 -10.54 -5.17
CA ALA A 248 -5.88 -10.67 -6.53
C ALA A 248 -7.36 -11.09 -6.57
N THR A 249 -7.94 -11.52 -5.45
CA THR A 249 -9.34 -11.95 -5.36
C THR A 249 -10.25 -10.73 -5.47
N ARG A 250 -11.25 -10.80 -6.37
CA ARG A 250 -12.21 -9.70 -6.61
C ARG A 250 -13.40 -9.74 -5.68
N THR A 251 -13.96 -10.94 -5.48
CA THR A 251 -15.09 -11.18 -4.57
C THR A 251 -14.85 -12.41 -3.71
N PHE A 252 -15.38 -12.41 -2.51
CA PHE A 252 -15.22 -13.50 -1.55
C PHE A 252 -16.47 -13.63 -0.67
N ASP A 253 -16.97 -14.84 -0.48
CA ASP A 253 -18.11 -15.11 0.41
C ASP A 253 -17.68 -14.96 1.87
N PHE A 254 -17.97 -13.80 2.48
CA PHE A 254 -17.62 -13.53 3.87
C PHE A 254 -18.72 -14.03 4.80
N PRO A 255 -18.39 -14.79 5.86
CA PRO A 255 -19.38 -15.38 6.75
C PRO A 255 -20.10 -14.33 7.60
N GLY A 256 -21.37 -14.59 7.90
CA GLY A 256 -22.15 -13.79 8.82
C GLY A 256 -21.88 -14.09 10.29
N HIS A 257 -22.68 -13.48 11.18
CA HIS A 257 -22.65 -13.73 12.62
C HIS A 257 -24.04 -13.59 13.24
N GLY A 258 -24.36 -14.39 14.24
CA GLY A 258 -25.69 -14.39 14.86
C GLY A 258 -26.80 -14.51 13.81
N ASP A 259 -27.73 -13.57 13.79
CA ASP A 259 -28.83 -13.50 12.82
C ASP A 259 -28.46 -12.74 11.51
N HIS A 260 -27.23 -12.24 11.39
CA HIS A 260 -26.74 -11.58 10.20
C HIS A 260 -26.19 -12.60 9.21
N PRO A 261 -26.77 -12.72 7.99
CA PRO A 261 -26.27 -13.66 6.98
C PRO A 261 -24.88 -13.25 6.47
N GLY A 262 -24.17 -14.23 5.90
CA GLY A 262 -22.96 -13.95 5.12
C GLY A 262 -23.29 -13.15 3.87
N TYR A 263 -22.28 -12.53 3.28
CA TYR A 263 -22.41 -11.64 2.12
C TYR A 263 -21.18 -11.75 1.20
N GLU A 264 -21.33 -11.32 -0.03
CA GLU A 264 -20.24 -11.22 -0.97
C GLU A 264 -19.42 -9.95 -0.64
N LEU A 265 -18.16 -10.16 -0.24
CA LEU A 265 -17.18 -9.12 0.04
C LEU A 265 -16.46 -8.75 -1.25
N GLU A 266 -16.54 -7.51 -1.67
CA GLU A 266 -15.81 -6.99 -2.83
C GLU A 266 -14.44 -6.43 -2.42
N ASN A 267 -13.47 -6.55 -3.32
CA ASN A 267 -12.15 -5.93 -3.14
C ASN A 267 -12.24 -4.43 -3.44
N ASP A 268 -11.78 -3.60 -2.51
CA ASP A 268 -11.83 -2.13 -2.63
C ASP A 268 -10.76 -1.54 -3.57
N ASN A 269 -9.81 -2.37 -4.01
CA ASN A 269 -8.71 -1.94 -4.87
C ASN A 269 -9.15 -1.74 -6.33
N GLN A 270 -9.42 -0.51 -6.71
CA GLN A 270 -9.87 -0.14 -8.06
C GLN A 270 -8.82 -0.39 -9.15
N LEU A 271 -7.53 -0.46 -8.82
CA LEU A 271 -6.49 -0.87 -9.77
C LEU A 271 -6.77 -2.27 -10.32
N LEU A 272 -7.26 -3.19 -9.47
CA LEU A 272 -7.56 -4.58 -9.85
C LEU A 272 -8.65 -4.69 -10.92
N TYR A 273 -9.55 -3.72 -10.99
CA TYR A 273 -10.67 -3.71 -11.93
C TYR A 273 -10.38 -2.92 -13.21
N ASN A 274 -9.55 -1.86 -13.09
CA ASN A 274 -9.41 -0.84 -14.13
C ASN A 274 -8.05 -0.86 -14.84
N TYR A 275 -7.05 -1.58 -14.33
CA TYR A 275 -5.71 -1.61 -14.93
C TYR A 275 -5.38 -2.99 -15.49
N PRO A 276 -5.09 -3.12 -16.81
CA PRO A 276 -4.73 -4.40 -17.41
C PRO A 276 -3.49 -5.02 -16.76
N GLY A 277 -3.58 -6.28 -16.38
CA GLY A 277 -2.48 -6.99 -15.73
C GLY A 277 -2.31 -6.68 -14.25
N ALA A 278 -3.23 -5.94 -13.62
CA ALA A 278 -3.18 -5.70 -12.18
C ALA A 278 -3.13 -7.02 -11.38
N LEU A 279 -2.24 -7.05 -10.40
CA LEU A 279 -1.96 -8.22 -9.56
C LEU A 279 -2.57 -8.09 -8.16
N GLY A 280 -3.18 -6.97 -7.84
CA GLY A 280 -3.74 -6.66 -6.53
C GLY A 280 -2.91 -5.64 -5.74
N GLY A 281 -3.28 -5.43 -4.49
CA GLY A 281 -2.63 -4.44 -3.64
C GLY A 281 -3.41 -4.14 -2.38
N LYS A 282 -3.11 -2.99 -1.75
CA LYS A 282 -3.78 -2.51 -0.55
C LYS A 282 -3.96 -1.00 -0.57
N THR A 283 -5.16 -0.55 -0.23
CA THR A 283 -5.55 0.85 -0.06
C THR A 283 -5.43 1.29 1.39
N GLY A 284 -5.31 2.57 1.64
CA GLY A 284 -5.36 3.12 3.00
C GLY A 284 -5.72 4.59 3.04
N TYR A 285 -6.32 5.00 4.16
CA TYR A 285 -6.63 6.38 4.47
C TYR A 285 -6.82 6.56 5.98
N THR A 286 -6.23 7.61 6.51
CA THR A 286 -6.61 8.31 7.73
C THR A 286 -6.45 9.80 7.47
N ASP A 287 -7.00 10.65 8.34
CA ASP A 287 -6.86 12.10 8.18
C ASP A 287 -5.40 12.53 8.25
N ASP A 288 -4.61 11.91 9.11
CA ASP A 288 -3.18 12.16 9.27
C ASP A 288 -2.31 11.54 8.16
N ALA A 289 -2.66 10.36 7.68
CA ALA A 289 -1.90 9.66 6.64
C ALA A 289 -2.18 10.20 5.23
N GLY A 290 -3.33 10.86 5.02
CA GLY A 290 -3.82 11.10 3.67
C GLY A 290 -4.11 9.78 2.94
N GLN A 291 -4.16 9.81 1.63
CA GLN A 291 -4.34 8.62 0.81
C GLN A 291 -3.02 7.84 0.73
N THR A 292 -3.08 6.54 1.00
CA THR A 292 -1.97 5.61 0.85
C THR A 292 -2.37 4.43 -0.04
N PHE A 293 -1.42 3.89 -0.77
CA PHE A 293 -1.66 2.79 -1.70
C PHE A 293 -0.40 1.95 -1.89
N VAL A 294 -0.56 0.67 -2.10
CA VAL A 294 0.47 -0.21 -2.66
C VAL A 294 -0.20 -1.18 -3.61
N GLY A 295 0.40 -1.41 -4.76
CA GLY A 295 -0.13 -2.34 -5.74
C GLY A 295 0.88 -2.71 -6.80
N ALA A 296 0.54 -3.73 -7.59
CA ALA A 296 1.42 -4.27 -8.60
C ALA A 296 0.65 -4.65 -9.88
N ALA A 297 1.40 -4.77 -10.96
CA ALA A 297 0.90 -5.28 -12.23
C ALA A 297 1.96 -6.09 -12.97
N ASN A 298 1.50 -6.93 -13.90
CA ASN A 298 2.30 -7.70 -14.83
C ASN A 298 2.03 -7.20 -16.27
N ARG A 299 3.09 -6.91 -17.01
CA ARG A 299 3.01 -6.62 -18.44
C ARG A 299 4.12 -7.41 -19.14
N ASP A 300 3.72 -8.31 -20.02
CA ASP A 300 4.63 -9.16 -20.82
C ASP A 300 5.67 -9.94 -19.97
N GLY A 301 5.25 -10.40 -18.79
CA GLY A 301 6.10 -11.15 -17.87
C GLY A 301 6.94 -10.28 -16.92
N ARG A 302 7.03 -8.97 -17.12
CA ARG A 302 7.64 -8.04 -16.17
C ARG A 302 6.63 -7.65 -15.11
N ARG A 303 6.98 -7.83 -13.85
CA ARG A 303 6.12 -7.50 -12.70
C ARG A 303 6.64 -6.30 -11.96
N LEU A 304 5.89 -5.22 -11.96
CA LEU A 304 6.26 -3.99 -11.26
C LEU A 304 5.28 -3.72 -10.13
N MET A 305 5.77 -3.07 -9.10
CA MET A 305 4.98 -2.54 -7.99
C MET A 305 5.19 -1.05 -7.79
N THR A 306 4.22 -0.40 -7.15
CA THR A 306 4.34 0.96 -6.67
C THR A 306 3.74 1.09 -5.28
N GLY A 307 4.36 1.92 -4.44
CA GLY A 307 3.85 2.33 -3.14
C GLY A 307 3.75 3.85 -3.08
N LEU A 308 2.63 4.37 -2.57
CA LEU A 308 2.32 5.79 -2.46
C LEU A 308 1.93 6.11 -1.01
N LEU A 309 2.47 7.20 -0.48
CA LEU A 309 2.17 7.68 0.86
C LEU A 309 1.84 9.18 0.83
N HIS A 310 0.95 9.57 1.72
CA HIS A 310 0.51 10.96 1.95
C HIS A 310 0.07 11.66 0.66
N GLY A 311 -0.85 11.00 -0.06
CA GLY A 311 -1.46 11.53 -1.27
C GLY A 311 -2.87 12.08 -1.03
N THR A 312 -3.47 12.57 -2.09
CA THR A 312 -4.87 13.04 -2.13
C THR A 312 -5.63 12.32 -3.23
N ARG A 313 -6.96 12.55 -3.30
CA ARG A 313 -7.78 12.04 -4.40
C ARG A 313 -7.81 12.98 -5.62
N GLN A 314 -7.06 14.06 -5.57
CA GLN A 314 -6.94 15.04 -6.64
C GLN A 314 -5.47 15.15 -7.10
N PRO A 315 -5.21 15.38 -8.39
CA PRO A 315 -6.19 15.53 -9.49
C PRO A 315 -6.86 14.20 -9.90
N ILE A 316 -6.25 13.05 -9.56
CA ILE A 316 -6.73 11.71 -9.88
C ILE A 316 -6.69 10.81 -8.62
N PRO A 317 -7.54 9.76 -8.53
CA PRO A 317 -7.57 8.89 -7.35
C PRO A 317 -6.29 8.06 -7.20
N PRO A 318 -5.98 7.55 -5.98
CA PRO A 318 -4.72 6.85 -5.69
C PRO A 318 -4.41 5.65 -6.60
N TRP A 319 -5.43 4.89 -7.00
CA TRP A 319 -5.25 3.75 -7.90
C TRP A 319 -4.80 4.18 -9.31
N GLU A 320 -5.27 5.33 -9.78
CA GLU A 320 -4.91 5.90 -11.09
C GLU A 320 -3.51 6.52 -11.04
N GLN A 321 -3.16 7.20 -9.93
CA GLN A 321 -1.77 7.63 -9.68
C GLN A 321 -0.81 6.43 -9.71
N ALA A 322 -1.21 5.30 -9.09
CA ALA A 322 -0.45 4.06 -9.13
C ALA A 322 -0.34 3.49 -10.56
N ALA A 323 -1.41 3.54 -11.35
CA ALA A 323 -1.41 3.13 -12.75
C ALA A 323 -0.41 3.94 -13.58
N HIS A 324 -0.39 5.27 -13.42
CA HIS A 324 0.55 6.15 -14.12
C HIS A 324 2.01 5.89 -13.71
N LEU A 325 2.27 5.62 -12.43
CA LEU A 325 3.61 5.22 -11.96
C LEU A 325 4.02 3.85 -12.51
N LEU A 326 3.11 2.88 -12.58
CA LEU A 326 3.36 1.57 -13.19
C LEU A 326 3.64 1.73 -14.69
N ASP A 327 2.86 2.54 -15.42
CA ASP A 327 3.11 2.84 -16.84
C ASP A 327 4.49 3.49 -17.05
N TYR A 328 4.85 4.45 -16.20
CA TYR A 328 6.20 5.03 -16.21
C TYR A 328 7.27 3.94 -16.03
N GLY A 329 7.09 3.04 -15.07
CA GLY A 329 8.02 1.94 -14.82
C GLY A 329 8.11 0.96 -16.01
N PHE A 330 6.97 0.58 -16.62
CA PHE A 330 6.95 -0.29 -17.80
C PHE A 330 7.57 0.35 -19.04
N ASN A 331 7.42 1.67 -19.20
CA ASN A 331 8.02 2.42 -20.30
C ASN A 331 9.52 2.70 -20.08
N THR A 332 10.02 2.51 -18.86
CA THR A 332 11.45 2.63 -18.56
C THR A 332 12.16 1.35 -18.97
N PRO A 333 13.32 1.44 -19.70
CA PRO A 333 14.04 0.25 -20.15
C PRO A 333 14.35 -0.71 -19.00
N ALA A 334 14.21 -2.01 -19.27
CA ALA A 334 14.57 -3.06 -18.31
C ALA A 334 16.04 -2.92 -17.88
N GLY A 335 16.31 -3.16 -16.58
CA GLY A 335 17.64 -2.98 -16.00
C GLY A 335 17.99 -1.55 -15.57
N THR A 336 17.14 -0.55 -15.87
CA THR A 336 17.29 0.79 -15.31
C THR A 336 16.96 0.75 -13.82
N GLN A 337 17.86 1.28 -12.98
CA GLN A 337 17.66 1.32 -11.53
C GLN A 337 18.38 2.52 -10.89
N ILE A 338 17.83 3.01 -9.79
CA ILE A 338 18.41 4.04 -8.91
C ILE A 338 18.84 3.47 -7.55
N GLY A 339 18.46 2.24 -7.24
CA GLY A 339 18.72 1.53 -6.01
C GLY A 339 18.06 0.16 -6.03
N THR A 340 18.02 -0.50 -4.88
CA THR A 340 17.48 -1.86 -4.76
C THR A 340 16.73 -2.03 -3.45
N LEU A 341 15.57 -2.68 -3.47
CA LEU A 341 14.93 -3.23 -2.29
C LEU A 341 15.82 -4.37 -1.76
N ILE A 342 16.36 -4.21 -0.55
CA ILE A 342 17.28 -5.20 0.03
C ILE A 342 16.56 -6.53 0.28
N GLU A 343 17.34 -7.60 0.31
CA GLU A 343 16.79 -8.93 0.63
C GLU A 343 16.45 -9.02 2.13
N PRO A 344 15.39 -9.78 2.48
CA PRO A 344 15.01 -10.05 3.86
C PRO A 344 16.13 -10.74 4.63
N ASP A 345 16.11 -10.60 5.98
CA ASP A 345 16.96 -11.41 6.86
C ASP A 345 16.79 -12.90 6.52
N PRO A 346 17.89 -13.64 6.28
CA PRO A 346 17.86 -15.06 5.93
C PRO A 346 17.05 -15.93 6.92
N SER A 347 16.95 -15.51 8.19
CA SER A 347 16.14 -16.22 9.19
C SER A 347 14.63 -16.23 8.87
N LEU A 348 14.14 -15.29 8.06
CA LEU A 348 12.77 -15.31 7.55
C LEU A 348 12.56 -16.30 6.41
N MET A 349 13.64 -16.60 5.68
CA MET A 349 13.61 -17.49 4.53
C MET A 349 13.91 -18.96 4.93
N SER A 350 14.51 -19.17 6.12
CA SER A 350 14.75 -20.51 6.65
C SER A 350 13.43 -21.13 7.09
N THR A 351 13.03 -22.15 6.34
CA THR A 351 11.80 -22.89 6.55
C THR A 351 11.99 -23.98 7.61
N ASP A 352 12.21 -23.62 8.85
CA ASP A 352 11.95 -24.51 10.00
C ASP A 352 10.45 -24.65 10.30
N ARG A 353 9.62 -24.30 9.33
CA ARG A 353 8.20 -24.64 9.34
C ARG A 353 8.08 -26.10 8.93
N ASN A 354 7.62 -26.93 9.88
CA ASN A 354 7.35 -28.34 9.72
C ASN A 354 6.66 -28.60 8.34
N PRO A 355 7.25 -29.45 7.46
CA PRO A 355 6.68 -29.75 6.14
C PRO A 355 5.26 -30.30 6.19
N ALA A 356 4.81 -30.82 7.35
CA ALA A 356 3.46 -31.33 7.56
C ALA A 356 2.37 -30.25 7.49
N ASP A 357 2.69 -28.95 7.72
CA ASP A 357 1.72 -27.87 7.70
C ASP A 357 1.52 -27.23 6.30
N ARG A 358 2.37 -27.58 5.33
CA ARG A 358 2.26 -27.11 3.93
C ARG A 358 1.24 -27.88 3.08
N GLN A 359 0.76 -29.01 3.54
CA GLN A 359 0.02 -29.98 2.72
C GLN A 359 -1.50 -30.02 2.95
N ARG A 360 -2.12 -29.01 3.54
CA ARG A 360 -3.58 -29.03 3.70
C ARG A 360 -4.30 -27.85 3.05
N VAL A 361 -3.87 -27.44 1.88
CA VAL A 361 -4.82 -27.00 0.86
C VAL A 361 -5.29 -28.30 0.20
N ASP A 362 -6.52 -28.73 0.52
CA ASP A 362 -7.08 -29.94 -0.04
C ASP A 362 -7.08 -29.83 -1.57
N PRO A 363 -6.27 -30.63 -2.29
CA PRO A 363 -6.23 -30.58 -3.76
C PRO A 363 -7.61 -30.87 -4.38
N GLN A 364 -8.53 -31.50 -3.60
CA GLN A 364 -9.90 -31.76 -4.03
C GLN A 364 -10.80 -30.50 -3.91
N ALA A 365 -10.49 -29.54 -3.06
CA ALA A 365 -11.20 -28.27 -3.00
C ALA A 365 -10.87 -27.39 -4.21
N ALA A 366 -9.58 -27.29 -4.56
CA ALA A 366 -9.14 -26.58 -5.77
C ALA A 366 -9.66 -27.24 -7.06
N ALA A 367 -9.67 -28.59 -7.09
CA ALA A 367 -10.24 -29.35 -8.21
C ALA A 367 -11.77 -29.19 -8.34
N ARG A 368 -12.49 -29.00 -7.23
CA ARG A 368 -13.95 -28.78 -7.23
C ARG A 368 -14.32 -27.39 -7.76
N ILE A 369 -13.53 -26.36 -7.46
CA ILE A 369 -13.74 -25.00 -7.98
C ILE A 369 -13.44 -24.96 -9.48
N SER A 370 -12.38 -25.60 -9.94
CA SER A 370 -12.04 -25.69 -11.37
C SER A 370 -13.04 -26.57 -12.16
N ALA A 371 -13.65 -27.58 -11.52
CA ALA A 371 -14.66 -28.42 -12.17
C ALA A 371 -16.02 -27.71 -12.32
N ALA A 372 -16.38 -26.81 -11.40
CA ALA A 372 -17.60 -25.99 -11.51
C ALA A 372 -17.51 -24.93 -12.63
N ASP A 373 -16.30 -24.49 -12.98
CA ASP A 373 -16.02 -23.53 -14.05
C ASP A 373 -15.78 -24.21 -15.43
N ALA A 374 -15.80 -25.53 -15.49
CA ALA A 374 -15.61 -26.25 -16.73
C ALA A 374 -16.76 -25.94 -17.72
N LEU A 375 -16.41 -25.61 -18.96
CA LEU A 375 -17.36 -25.25 -20.05
C LEU A 375 -18.59 -26.19 -20.15
N PRO A 376 -18.47 -27.53 -19.98
CA PRO A 376 -19.62 -28.45 -20.02
C PRO A 376 -20.59 -28.26 -18.85
N VAL A 377 -20.14 -27.84 -17.68
CA VAL A 377 -21.01 -27.59 -16.51
C VAL A 377 -21.82 -26.30 -16.72
N ARG A 378 -21.20 -25.24 -17.23
CA ARG A 378 -21.90 -23.98 -17.59
C ARG A 378 -22.93 -24.17 -18.67
N VAL A 379 -22.60 -24.96 -19.71
CA VAL A 379 -23.54 -25.31 -20.76
C VAL A 379 -24.71 -26.17 -20.22
N GLY A 380 -24.42 -27.12 -19.33
CA GLY A 380 -25.46 -27.96 -18.71
C GLY A 380 -26.44 -27.12 -17.87
N VAL A 381 -25.98 -26.22 -17.06
CA VAL A 381 -26.84 -25.33 -16.25
C VAL A 381 -27.66 -24.40 -17.13
N ALA A 382 -27.08 -23.83 -18.20
CA ALA A 382 -27.81 -22.98 -19.15
C ALA A 382 -28.92 -23.75 -19.91
N VAL A 383 -28.69 -25.00 -20.32
CA VAL A 383 -29.66 -25.83 -20.97
C VAL A 383 -30.82 -26.20 -20.04
N ILE A 384 -30.52 -26.59 -18.78
CA ILE A 384 -31.56 -26.90 -17.78
C ILE A 384 -32.38 -25.64 -17.49
N GLY A 385 -31.77 -24.48 -17.32
CA GLY A 385 -32.49 -23.22 -17.15
C GLY A 385 -33.42 -22.88 -18.32
N ALA A 386 -32.95 -23.04 -19.53
CA ALA A 386 -33.77 -22.82 -20.74
C ALA A 386 -34.97 -23.79 -20.85
N LEU A 387 -34.80 -25.06 -20.47
CA LEU A 387 -35.89 -26.05 -20.47
C LEU A 387 -36.95 -25.73 -19.38
N ILE A 388 -36.55 -25.27 -18.21
CA ILE A 388 -37.49 -24.83 -17.16
C ILE A 388 -38.29 -23.61 -17.62
N VAL A 389 -37.65 -22.60 -18.22
CA VAL A 389 -38.33 -21.41 -18.74
C VAL A 389 -39.29 -21.79 -19.85
N PHE A 390 -38.88 -22.67 -20.78
CA PHE A 390 -39.74 -23.16 -21.86
C PHE A 390 -40.95 -23.93 -21.29
N GLY A 391 -40.76 -24.79 -20.31
CA GLY A 391 -41.86 -25.50 -19.63
C GLY A 391 -42.85 -24.53 -18.97
N LEU A 392 -42.40 -23.51 -18.29
CA LEU A 392 -43.26 -22.49 -17.68
C LEU A 392 -44.06 -21.70 -18.72
N ILE A 393 -43.44 -21.37 -19.87
CA ILE A 393 -44.14 -20.69 -20.99
C ILE A 393 -45.24 -21.60 -21.58
N MET A 394 -44.97 -22.89 -21.74
CA MET A 394 -45.95 -23.84 -22.25
C MET A 394 -47.12 -24.02 -21.29
N VAL A 395 -46.88 -24.12 -19.98
CA VAL A 395 -47.92 -24.17 -18.93
C VAL A 395 -48.76 -22.89 -18.93
N ALA A 396 -48.13 -21.71 -19.00
CA ALA A 396 -48.82 -20.43 -19.08
C ALA A 396 -49.71 -20.31 -20.33
N ARG A 397 -49.21 -20.79 -21.50
CA ARG A 397 -50.00 -20.85 -22.73
C ARG A 397 -51.15 -21.84 -22.66
N ALA A 398 -51.00 -23.00 -22.01
CA ALA A 398 -52.06 -23.98 -21.81
C ALA A 398 -53.16 -23.44 -20.92
N MET A 399 -52.79 -22.73 -19.82
CA MET A 399 -53.74 -22.08 -18.90
C MET A 399 -54.52 -20.92 -19.53
N ASN A 400 -53.93 -20.24 -20.52
CA ASN A 400 -54.58 -19.10 -21.20
C ASN A 400 -55.48 -19.49 -22.37
N ARG A 401 -55.54 -20.79 -22.73
CA ARG A 401 -56.51 -21.37 -23.68
C ARG A 401 -57.79 -21.78 -22.96
N ARG A 402 -58.57 -20.79 -22.49
CA ARG A 402 -59.97 -21.05 -22.08
C ARG A 402 -60.83 -21.20 -23.34
N PRO A 403 -61.67 -22.26 -23.43
CA PRO A 403 -62.67 -22.30 -24.48
C PRO A 403 -63.70 -21.20 -24.20
N GLN A 404 -63.95 -20.38 -25.20
CA GLN A 404 -65.16 -19.55 -25.20
C GLN A 404 -66.33 -20.48 -25.51
N HIS A 405 -67.23 -20.61 -24.55
CA HIS A 405 -68.60 -21.07 -24.75
C HIS A 405 -69.55 -19.92 -24.44
#